data_f042505a3bd4a0be516f645996a0fc37
#
_entry.id   f042505a3bd4a0be516f645996a0fc37
#
_cell.length_a   1.000
_cell.length_b   1.000
_cell.length_c   1.000
_cell.angle_alpha   90.00
_cell.angle_beta   90.00
_cell.angle_gamma   90.00
#
_symmetry.space_group_name_H-M   'P 1'
#
loop_
_entity.id
_entity.type
_entity.pdbx_description
1 polymer ?
#
loop_
_entity_poly.entity_id
_entity_poly.type
_entity_poly.pdbx_seq_one_letter_code
_entity_poly.pdbx_strand_id
1 'polypeptide(L)'
;MNPPKPFPILCLLFLAIEEVFKALDPIEIINFSIISKRTKGIAKQMSFFPKYSMGLFINETLDIMFCGTGDMVSWFYAMTSDIKMDGKIEEDESDGCIIRRVFKYSKDPVEEWKQLFKHVREIFKKQTIDVLRITVDSFLGQNVSIIEYLKVNMKSVDLCYLFQTNYINNVDKHTAYLLDNIKIISELTHYLYTENYDFDGKIPKNLQHLCIYNSQWFGFERLLIHDETKEISGGIDIRKIDGKTATFFVHYTGFSMSVH
;
A
#
# COMPACT_ATOMS: atom_id res chain seq x y z
N MET A 1 -16.63 -34.79 -24.92
CA MET A 1 -16.86 -33.44 -25.41
C MET A 1 -15.53 -32.81 -25.68
N ASN A 2 -15.27 -32.26 -26.89
CA ASN A 2 -14.06 -31.51 -27.14
C ASN A 2 -14.11 -30.21 -26.31
N PRO A 3 -13.01 -29.77 -25.68
CA PRO A 3 -12.99 -28.52 -24.99
C PRO A 3 -13.35 -27.38 -25.93
N PRO A 4 -14.13 -26.39 -25.47
CA PRO A 4 -14.51 -25.26 -26.31
C PRO A 4 -13.23 -24.58 -26.84
N LYS A 5 -13.22 -24.28 -28.15
CA LYS A 5 -12.08 -23.55 -28.75
C LYS A 5 -11.92 -22.21 -28.04
N PRO A 6 -10.69 -21.82 -27.64
CA PRO A 6 -10.48 -20.55 -26.99
C PRO A 6 -10.92 -19.40 -27.89
N PHE A 7 -11.64 -18.44 -27.32
CA PHE A 7 -12.13 -17.27 -28.04
C PHE A 7 -10.95 -16.38 -28.48
N PRO A 8 -10.80 -16.07 -29.79
CA PRO A 8 -9.65 -15.37 -30.32
C PRO A 8 -9.74 -13.85 -30.06
N ILE A 9 -9.70 -13.43 -28.81
CA ILE A 9 -9.81 -12.00 -28.39
C ILE A 9 -8.85 -11.09 -29.18
N LEU A 10 -7.66 -11.60 -29.53
CA LEU A 10 -6.64 -10.84 -30.27
C LEU A 10 -6.98 -10.63 -31.76
N CYS A 11 -8.04 -11.26 -32.26
CA CYS A 11 -8.55 -11.08 -33.62
C CYS A 11 -9.72 -10.08 -33.69
N LEU A 12 -10.18 -9.57 -32.55
CA LEU A 12 -11.23 -8.57 -32.51
C LEU A 12 -10.73 -7.20 -32.96
N LEU A 13 -11.66 -6.36 -33.40
CA LEU A 13 -11.43 -4.94 -33.60
C LEU A 13 -11.07 -4.28 -32.28
N PHE A 14 -10.27 -3.23 -32.30
CA PHE A 14 -9.76 -2.56 -31.10
C PHE A 14 -10.87 -2.12 -30.14
N LEU A 15 -11.96 -1.55 -30.66
CA LEU A 15 -13.12 -1.15 -29.85
C LEU A 15 -13.80 -2.32 -29.15
N ALA A 16 -13.87 -3.49 -29.81
CA ALA A 16 -14.42 -4.69 -29.18
C ALA A 16 -13.50 -5.25 -28.10
N ILE A 17 -12.19 -5.14 -28.29
CA ILE A 17 -11.21 -5.47 -27.24
C ILE A 17 -11.38 -4.54 -26.04
N GLU A 18 -11.56 -3.24 -26.27
CA GLU A 18 -11.79 -2.25 -25.20
C GLU A 18 -13.02 -2.60 -24.36
N GLU A 19 -14.14 -2.96 -24.99
CA GLU A 19 -15.36 -3.38 -24.28
C GLU A 19 -15.14 -4.66 -23.44
N VAL A 20 -14.38 -5.63 -23.98
CA VAL A 20 -14.01 -6.81 -23.19
C VAL A 20 -13.19 -6.42 -21.97
N PHE A 21 -12.19 -5.53 -22.12
CA PHE A 21 -11.36 -5.09 -20.99
C PHE A 21 -12.13 -4.26 -19.95
N LYS A 22 -13.21 -3.59 -20.33
CA LYS A 22 -14.10 -2.92 -19.37
C LYS A 22 -14.82 -3.91 -18.45
N ALA A 23 -15.08 -5.12 -18.94
CA ALA A 23 -15.76 -6.18 -18.20
C ALA A 23 -14.81 -7.03 -17.35
N LEU A 24 -13.49 -7.02 -17.64
CA LEU A 24 -12.49 -7.77 -16.89
C LEU A 24 -12.18 -7.09 -15.56
N ASP A 25 -11.98 -7.91 -14.53
CA ASP A 25 -11.42 -7.47 -13.25
C ASP A 25 -9.89 -7.25 -13.32
N PRO A 26 -9.26 -6.59 -12.33
CA PRO A 26 -7.83 -6.31 -12.36
C PRO A 26 -6.96 -7.58 -12.41
N ILE A 27 -7.38 -8.66 -11.77
CA ILE A 27 -6.65 -9.94 -11.75
C ILE A 27 -6.68 -10.59 -13.13
N GLU A 28 -7.85 -10.60 -13.78
CA GLU A 28 -8.00 -11.10 -15.15
C GLU A 28 -7.17 -10.29 -16.15
N ILE A 29 -7.12 -8.96 -16.00
CA ILE A 29 -6.27 -8.08 -16.82
C ILE A 29 -4.80 -8.41 -16.63
N ILE A 30 -4.35 -8.60 -15.40
CA ILE A 30 -2.97 -8.99 -15.09
C ILE A 30 -2.66 -10.35 -15.72
N ASN A 31 -3.49 -11.36 -15.44
CA ASN A 31 -3.30 -12.72 -15.95
C ASN A 31 -3.26 -12.74 -17.48
N PHE A 32 -4.15 -12.01 -18.16
CA PHE A 32 -4.13 -11.86 -19.61
C PHE A 32 -2.81 -11.21 -20.09
N SER A 33 -2.34 -10.18 -19.39
CA SER A 33 -1.15 -9.42 -19.80
C SER A 33 0.16 -10.19 -19.66
N ILE A 34 0.21 -11.24 -18.83
CA ILE A 34 1.40 -12.08 -18.61
C ILE A 34 1.57 -13.14 -19.72
N ILE A 35 0.52 -13.51 -20.45
CA ILE A 35 0.53 -14.61 -21.41
C ILE A 35 1.59 -14.41 -22.52
N SER A 36 1.73 -13.17 -23.03
CA SER A 36 2.65 -12.88 -24.12
C SER A 36 3.01 -11.39 -24.22
N LYS A 37 4.08 -11.07 -24.97
CA LYS A 37 4.42 -9.67 -25.30
C LYS A 37 3.29 -8.93 -26.02
N ARG A 38 2.51 -9.63 -26.87
CA ARG A 38 1.38 -9.06 -27.61
C ARG A 38 0.22 -8.72 -26.67
N THR A 39 -0.17 -9.63 -25.78
CA THR A 39 -1.21 -9.39 -24.77
C THR A 39 -0.83 -8.26 -23.81
N LYS A 40 0.43 -8.22 -23.39
CA LYS A 40 0.98 -7.11 -22.60
C LYS A 40 0.87 -5.78 -23.35
N GLY A 41 1.21 -5.75 -24.64
CA GLY A 41 1.12 -4.57 -25.49
C GLY A 41 -0.32 -4.05 -25.58
N ILE A 42 -1.30 -4.94 -25.76
CA ILE A 42 -2.73 -4.59 -25.79
C ILE A 42 -3.19 -4.04 -24.45
N ALA A 43 -2.91 -4.75 -23.34
CA ALA A 43 -3.29 -4.30 -22.00
C ALA A 43 -2.72 -2.90 -21.69
N LYS A 44 -1.47 -2.61 -22.08
CA LYS A 44 -0.86 -1.28 -21.93
C LYS A 44 -1.53 -0.17 -22.74
N GLN A 45 -2.20 -0.50 -23.85
CA GLN A 45 -2.95 0.48 -24.66
C GLN A 45 -4.28 0.84 -24.02
N MET A 46 -4.86 -0.06 -23.22
CA MET A 46 -6.09 0.21 -22.49
C MET A 46 -5.82 1.25 -21.38
N SER A 47 -6.79 2.11 -21.14
CA SER A 47 -6.68 3.13 -20.08
C SER A 47 -7.47 2.67 -18.87
N PHE A 48 -6.77 2.11 -17.88
CA PHE A 48 -7.38 1.73 -16.59
C PHE A 48 -7.27 2.84 -15.53
N PHE A 49 -6.56 3.90 -15.85
CA PHE A 49 -6.47 5.10 -15.02
C PHE A 49 -7.62 6.06 -15.37
N PRO A 50 -8.39 6.56 -14.43
CA PRO A 50 -8.31 6.47 -12.98
C PRO A 50 -9.19 5.37 -12.34
N LYS A 51 -9.54 4.31 -13.06
CA LYS A 51 -10.54 3.31 -12.65
C LYS A 51 -10.20 2.59 -11.33
N TYR A 52 -8.90 2.41 -11.04
CA TYR A 52 -8.49 1.67 -9.85
C TYR A 52 -7.53 2.47 -8.98
N SER A 53 -7.74 2.48 -7.67
CA SER A 53 -6.70 2.74 -6.69
C SER A 53 -5.82 1.50 -6.53
N MET A 54 -4.55 1.69 -6.16
CA MET A 54 -3.57 0.61 -6.01
C MET A 54 -2.94 0.65 -4.63
N GLY A 55 -2.99 -0.47 -3.92
CA GLY A 55 -2.33 -0.66 -2.63
C GLY A 55 -1.28 -1.75 -2.64
N LEU A 56 -0.33 -1.65 -1.73
CA LEU A 56 0.64 -2.69 -1.43
C LEU A 56 0.47 -3.10 0.03
N PHE A 57 0.26 -4.39 0.26
CA PHE A 57 0.07 -4.95 1.59
C PHE A 57 1.16 -6.00 1.82
N ILE A 58 2.07 -5.69 2.73
CA ILE A 58 3.24 -6.50 3.06
C ILE A 58 3.07 -6.99 4.49
N ASN A 59 2.57 -8.20 4.62
CA ASN A 59 2.33 -8.88 5.88
C ASN A 59 2.85 -10.34 5.80
N GLU A 60 2.09 -11.35 6.17
CA GLU A 60 2.45 -12.77 5.96
C GLU A 60 2.52 -13.13 4.46
N THR A 61 1.81 -12.38 3.62
CA THR A 61 1.84 -12.42 2.17
C THR A 61 2.29 -11.08 1.60
N LEU A 62 2.64 -11.06 0.32
CA LEU A 62 2.97 -9.84 -0.42
C LEU A 62 1.86 -9.59 -1.44
N ASP A 63 0.98 -8.66 -1.10
CA ASP A 63 -0.24 -8.44 -1.87
C ASP A 63 -0.15 -7.14 -2.69
N ILE A 64 -0.69 -7.18 -3.89
CA ILE A 64 -1.03 -6.00 -4.69
C ILE A 64 -2.55 -5.88 -4.69
N MET A 65 -3.05 -4.81 -4.11
CA MET A 65 -4.48 -4.52 -4.00
C MET A 65 -4.93 -3.59 -5.13
N PHE A 66 -6.14 -3.83 -5.61
CA PHE A 66 -6.89 -2.93 -6.49
C PHE A 66 -8.27 -2.69 -5.91
N CYS A 67 -8.67 -1.43 -5.85
CA CYS A 67 -10.03 -1.03 -5.48
C CYS A 67 -10.59 -0.14 -6.57
N GLY A 68 -11.77 -0.46 -7.09
CA GLY A 68 -12.45 0.36 -8.09
C GLY A 68 -13.01 1.64 -7.48
N THR A 69 -13.04 2.72 -8.25
CA THR A 69 -13.70 3.96 -7.84
C THR A 69 -15.22 3.77 -7.91
N GLY A 70 -15.85 3.62 -6.74
CA GLY A 70 -17.28 3.36 -6.61
C GLY A 70 -17.66 1.88 -6.54
N ASP A 71 -16.70 0.98 -6.67
CA ASP A 71 -16.92 -0.45 -6.49
C ASP A 71 -16.80 -0.83 -5.01
N MET A 72 -17.72 -1.68 -4.55
CA MET A 72 -17.65 -2.30 -3.23
C MET A 72 -16.78 -3.56 -3.23
N VAL A 73 -15.87 -3.70 -4.20
CA VAL A 73 -15.02 -4.89 -4.35
C VAL A 73 -13.56 -4.47 -4.38
N SER A 74 -12.76 -5.08 -3.51
CA SER A 74 -11.30 -4.98 -3.50
C SER A 74 -10.69 -6.31 -3.91
N TRP A 75 -9.80 -6.27 -4.90
CA TRP A 75 -9.07 -7.44 -5.40
C TRP A 75 -7.65 -7.45 -4.87
N PHE A 76 -7.20 -8.61 -4.38
CA PHE A 76 -5.85 -8.81 -3.91
C PHE A 76 -5.16 -9.91 -4.72
N TYR A 77 -4.00 -9.60 -5.28
CA TYR A 77 -3.10 -10.58 -5.86
C TYR A 77 -2.01 -10.88 -4.83
N ALA A 78 -2.11 -12.04 -4.16
CA ALA A 78 -1.30 -12.39 -3.01
C ALA A 78 -0.19 -13.39 -3.40
N MET A 79 1.07 -13.02 -3.20
CA MET A 79 2.21 -13.92 -3.31
C MET A 79 2.44 -14.63 -1.98
N THR A 80 2.57 -15.96 -2.01
CA THR A 80 2.77 -16.79 -0.83
C THR A 80 3.81 -17.88 -1.03
N SER A 81 4.47 -18.28 0.04
CA SER A 81 5.35 -19.47 0.07
C SER A 81 4.60 -20.77 0.39
N ASP A 82 3.31 -20.70 0.72
CA ASP A 82 2.49 -21.90 0.96
C ASP A 82 1.93 -22.44 -0.35
N ILE A 83 2.48 -23.57 -0.81
CA ILE A 83 2.05 -24.26 -2.04
C ILE A 83 0.58 -24.69 -1.99
N LYS A 84 0.02 -24.91 -0.79
CA LYS A 84 -1.39 -25.33 -0.64
C LYS A 84 -2.36 -24.20 -1.01
N MET A 85 -1.87 -22.97 -1.04
CA MET A 85 -2.66 -21.79 -1.39
C MET A 85 -2.63 -21.49 -2.89
N ASP A 86 -1.77 -22.14 -3.68
CA ASP A 86 -1.64 -21.83 -5.12
C ASP A 86 -2.96 -21.97 -5.87
N GLY A 87 -3.35 -20.90 -6.55
CA GLY A 87 -4.59 -20.83 -7.33
C GLY A 87 -5.88 -20.74 -6.50
N LYS A 88 -5.81 -20.71 -5.16
CA LYS A 88 -7.00 -20.48 -4.34
C LYS A 88 -7.52 -19.08 -4.50
N ILE A 89 -8.84 -18.96 -4.39
CA ILE A 89 -9.56 -17.70 -4.32
C ILE A 89 -10.30 -17.69 -2.99
N GLU A 90 -10.05 -16.69 -2.18
CA GLU A 90 -10.80 -16.41 -0.97
C GLU A 90 -11.65 -15.16 -1.18
N GLU A 91 -12.87 -15.21 -0.68
CA GLU A 91 -13.79 -14.10 -0.70
C GLU A 91 -14.29 -13.86 0.72
N ASP A 92 -14.20 -12.62 1.16
CA ASP A 92 -14.63 -12.17 2.48
C ASP A 92 -15.42 -10.86 2.32
N GLU A 93 -16.20 -10.50 3.33
CA GLU A 93 -16.95 -9.25 3.37
C GLU A 93 -16.57 -8.48 4.65
N SER A 94 -16.12 -7.26 4.48
CA SER A 94 -15.80 -6.36 5.59
C SER A 94 -16.34 -4.97 5.31
N ASP A 95 -17.11 -4.43 6.26
CA ASP A 95 -17.69 -3.09 6.20
C ASP A 95 -18.50 -2.81 4.91
N GLY A 96 -19.18 -3.83 4.39
CA GLY A 96 -19.95 -3.75 3.15
C GLY A 96 -19.11 -3.77 1.88
N CYS A 97 -17.80 -4.01 1.99
CA CYS A 97 -16.89 -4.23 0.86
C CYS A 97 -16.59 -5.72 0.71
N ILE A 98 -16.70 -6.23 -0.50
CA ILE A 98 -16.26 -7.58 -0.85
C ILE A 98 -14.75 -7.54 -1.07
N ILE A 99 -14.04 -8.41 -0.34
CA ILE A 99 -12.60 -8.61 -0.48
C ILE A 99 -12.38 -9.91 -1.21
N ARG A 100 -11.78 -9.85 -2.39
CA ARG A 100 -11.46 -11.04 -3.19
C ARG A 100 -9.94 -11.18 -3.31
N ARG A 101 -9.39 -12.27 -2.76
CA ARG A 101 -7.96 -12.55 -2.75
C ARG A 101 -7.63 -13.77 -3.58
N VAL A 102 -6.72 -13.61 -4.53
CA VAL A 102 -6.21 -14.70 -5.39
C VAL A 102 -4.77 -14.97 -5.00
N PHE A 103 -4.47 -16.21 -4.60
CA PHE A 103 -3.15 -16.62 -4.15
C PHE A 103 -2.30 -17.18 -5.28
N LYS A 104 -1.04 -16.81 -5.27
CA LYS A 104 -0.02 -17.35 -6.17
C LYS A 104 1.17 -17.83 -5.36
N TYR A 105 1.47 -19.13 -5.49
CA TYR A 105 2.64 -19.72 -4.87
C TYR A 105 3.93 -19.27 -5.56
N SER A 106 4.95 -19.00 -4.77
CA SER A 106 6.32 -18.82 -5.23
C SER A 106 7.30 -19.40 -4.21
N LYS A 107 8.42 -19.95 -4.71
CA LYS A 107 9.56 -20.34 -3.88
C LYS A 107 10.29 -19.12 -3.32
N ASP A 108 10.27 -18.01 -4.04
CA ASP A 108 10.79 -16.71 -3.63
C ASP A 108 9.71 -15.65 -3.82
N PRO A 109 8.76 -15.53 -2.87
CA PRO A 109 7.63 -14.63 -2.99
C PRO A 109 8.04 -13.17 -3.13
N VAL A 110 9.14 -12.76 -2.50
CA VAL A 110 9.62 -11.36 -2.54
C VAL A 110 10.10 -11.00 -3.94
N GLU A 111 10.95 -11.81 -4.55
CA GLU A 111 11.46 -11.50 -5.88
C GLU A 111 10.37 -11.61 -6.96
N GLU A 112 9.48 -12.60 -6.86
CA GLU A 112 8.38 -12.73 -7.81
C GLU A 112 7.35 -11.58 -7.65
N TRP A 113 7.07 -11.16 -6.41
CA TRP A 113 6.23 -9.99 -6.15
C TRP A 113 6.85 -8.70 -6.74
N LYS A 114 8.16 -8.51 -6.62
CA LYS A 114 8.84 -7.36 -7.25
C LYS A 114 8.65 -7.34 -8.77
N GLN A 115 8.79 -8.50 -9.41
CA GLN A 115 8.58 -8.63 -10.86
C GLN A 115 7.12 -8.36 -11.24
N LEU A 116 6.17 -8.93 -10.49
CA LEU A 116 4.74 -8.70 -10.69
C LEU A 116 4.39 -7.23 -10.51
N PHE A 117 4.87 -6.60 -9.43
CA PHE A 117 4.59 -5.18 -9.16
C PHE A 117 5.12 -4.27 -10.27
N LYS A 118 6.33 -4.53 -10.78
CA LYS A 118 6.87 -3.82 -11.95
C LYS A 118 5.97 -3.97 -13.17
N HIS A 119 5.52 -5.20 -13.44
CA HIS A 119 4.62 -5.50 -14.55
C HIS A 119 3.28 -4.77 -14.42
N VAL A 120 2.67 -4.85 -13.25
CA VAL A 120 1.39 -4.21 -12.92
C VAL A 120 1.46 -2.69 -13.09
N ARG A 121 2.51 -2.06 -12.57
CA ARG A 121 2.73 -0.61 -12.74
C ARG A 121 2.80 -0.19 -14.22
N GLU A 122 3.41 -1.02 -15.06
CA GLU A 122 3.48 -0.75 -16.50
C GLU A 122 2.09 -0.85 -17.16
N ILE A 123 1.27 -1.84 -16.77
CA ILE A 123 -0.08 -2.05 -17.31
C ILE A 123 -1.03 -0.94 -16.86
N PHE A 124 -1.08 -0.67 -15.55
CA PHE A 124 -1.99 0.31 -14.97
C PHE A 124 -1.43 1.75 -15.00
N LYS A 125 -0.22 1.95 -15.51
CA LYS A 125 0.46 3.26 -15.64
C LYS A 125 0.53 4.05 -14.33
N LYS A 126 0.57 3.35 -13.19
CA LYS A 126 0.66 3.96 -11.85
C LYS A 126 2.11 4.28 -11.49
N GLN A 127 2.37 5.50 -11.06
CA GLN A 127 3.69 5.95 -10.56
C GLN A 127 3.67 6.18 -9.05
N THR A 128 2.51 6.46 -8.49
CA THR A 128 2.24 6.62 -7.07
C THR A 128 1.39 5.45 -6.58
N ILE A 129 1.54 5.10 -5.33
CA ILE A 129 0.74 4.08 -4.65
C ILE A 129 -0.22 4.79 -3.71
N ASP A 130 -1.48 4.43 -3.79
CA ASP A 130 -2.52 5.07 -2.99
C ASP A 130 -2.43 4.61 -1.52
N VAL A 131 -2.15 3.31 -1.29
CA VAL A 131 -2.02 2.75 0.07
C VAL A 131 -0.79 1.84 0.17
N LEU A 132 0.05 2.06 1.17
CA LEU A 132 1.12 1.14 1.58
C LEU A 132 0.85 0.68 3.01
N ARG A 133 0.66 -0.61 3.20
CA ARG A 133 0.51 -1.24 4.51
C ARG A 133 1.63 -2.25 4.73
N ILE A 134 2.44 -2.04 5.74
CA ILE A 134 3.59 -2.90 6.05
C ILE A 134 3.51 -3.38 7.50
N THR A 135 3.56 -4.69 7.67
CA THR A 135 3.87 -5.32 8.96
C THR A 135 5.39 -5.50 9.02
N VAL A 136 6.06 -4.60 9.75
CA VAL A 136 7.52 -4.41 9.65
C VAL A 136 8.31 -5.62 10.14
N ASP A 137 7.72 -6.46 10.98
CA ASP A 137 8.36 -7.67 11.51
C ASP A 137 8.05 -8.96 10.69
N SER A 138 7.27 -8.89 9.61
CA SER A 138 6.96 -10.07 8.78
C SER A 138 8.13 -10.54 7.91
N PHE A 139 8.94 -9.62 7.37
CA PHE A 139 10.05 -9.92 6.46
C PHE A 139 11.36 -9.30 6.92
N LEU A 140 11.71 -9.44 8.22
CA LEU A 140 12.88 -8.79 8.83
C LEU A 140 14.18 -8.93 8.00
N GLY A 141 14.45 -10.13 7.48
CA GLY A 141 15.64 -10.39 6.66
C GLY A 141 15.61 -9.78 5.27
N GLN A 142 14.44 -9.34 4.78
CA GLN A 142 14.23 -8.87 3.42
C GLN A 142 13.69 -7.43 3.34
N ASN A 143 13.36 -6.81 4.48
CA ASN A 143 12.78 -5.48 4.53
C ASN A 143 13.61 -4.43 3.79
N VAL A 144 14.93 -4.42 3.98
CA VAL A 144 15.82 -3.49 3.28
C VAL A 144 15.69 -3.66 1.76
N SER A 145 15.69 -4.90 1.29
CA SER A 145 15.55 -5.22 -0.13
C SER A 145 14.19 -4.80 -0.70
N ILE A 146 13.12 -4.94 0.08
CA ILE A 146 11.77 -4.50 -0.28
C ILE A 146 11.72 -2.96 -0.34
N ILE A 147 12.22 -2.27 0.69
CA ILE A 147 12.21 -0.81 0.78
C ILE A 147 13.03 -0.19 -0.35
N GLU A 148 14.25 -0.69 -0.62
CA GLU A 148 15.07 -0.22 -1.74
C GLU A 148 14.38 -0.43 -3.09
N TYR A 149 13.71 -1.56 -3.27
CA TYR A 149 12.95 -1.81 -4.48
C TYR A 149 11.80 -0.80 -4.64
N LEU A 150 11.04 -0.54 -3.57
CA LEU A 150 9.95 0.43 -3.57
C LEU A 150 10.45 1.85 -3.86
N LYS A 151 11.54 2.28 -3.20
CA LYS A 151 12.20 3.58 -3.41
C LYS A 151 12.51 3.85 -4.88
N VAL A 152 13.03 2.85 -5.58
CA VAL A 152 13.40 2.98 -7.02
C VAL A 152 12.17 2.92 -7.92
N ASN A 153 11.17 2.14 -7.53
CA ASN A 153 10.06 1.80 -8.40
C ASN A 153 8.77 2.58 -8.15
N MET A 154 8.70 3.45 -7.16
CA MET A 154 7.54 4.33 -6.96
C MET A 154 7.99 5.75 -6.61
N LYS A 155 7.18 6.75 -6.97
CA LYS A 155 7.49 8.16 -6.65
C LYS A 155 7.12 8.51 -5.23
N SER A 156 6.00 8.00 -4.76
CA SER A 156 5.43 8.30 -3.45
C SER A 156 4.28 7.37 -3.11
N VAL A 157 3.92 7.41 -1.85
CA VAL A 157 2.74 6.76 -1.27
C VAL A 157 1.84 7.84 -0.73
N ASP A 158 0.53 7.68 -0.90
CA ASP A 158 -0.43 8.63 -0.33
C ASP A 158 -0.70 8.31 1.14
N LEU A 159 -1.18 7.12 1.45
CA LEU A 159 -1.47 6.64 2.79
C LEU A 159 -0.50 5.53 3.19
N CYS A 160 0.18 5.66 4.32
CA CYS A 160 1.12 4.68 4.83
C CYS A 160 0.73 4.19 6.22
N TYR A 161 0.58 2.88 6.37
CA TYR A 161 0.23 2.21 7.62
C TYR A 161 1.33 1.23 8.01
N LEU A 162 1.94 1.43 9.18
CA LEU A 162 3.00 0.58 9.71
C LEU A 162 2.47 -0.21 10.90
N PHE A 163 2.61 -1.53 10.83
CA PHE A 163 2.16 -2.48 11.85
C PHE A 163 3.30 -3.34 12.35
N GLN A 164 3.12 -3.89 13.53
CA GLN A 164 3.99 -4.90 14.14
C GLN A 164 3.12 -5.97 14.80
N THR A 165 3.43 -7.23 14.55
CA THR A 165 2.71 -8.38 15.14
C THR A 165 3.36 -8.89 16.41
N ASN A 166 4.68 -8.88 16.48
CA ASN A 166 5.42 -9.36 17.65
C ASN A 166 6.22 -8.22 18.31
N TYR A 167 5.77 -7.79 19.47
CA TYR A 167 6.38 -6.68 20.23
C TYR A 167 7.82 -6.94 20.72
N ILE A 168 8.26 -8.22 20.72
CA ILE A 168 9.63 -8.58 21.12
C ILE A 168 10.63 -8.22 20.01
N ASN A 169 10.17 -8.11 18.75
CA ASN A 169 11.03 -7.78 17.63
C ASN A 169 11.36 -6.28 17.64
N ASN A 170 12.64 -5.92 17.74
CA ASN A 170 13.04 -4.54 17.54
C ASN A 170 13.01 -4.20 16.04
N VAL A 171 12.08 -3.34 15.66
CA VAL A 171 11.83 -2.92 14.27
C VAL A 171 12.28 -1.48 14.00
N ASP A 172 12.85 -0.78 14.96
CA ASP A 172 13.19 0.65 14.89
C ASP A 172 14.04 1.00 13.68
N LYS A 173 15.12 0.23 13.44
CA LYS A 173 16.01 0.46 12.30
C LYS A 173 15.31 0.27 10.96
N HIS A 174 14.44 -0.72 10.82
CA HIS A 174 13.68 -0.96 9.58
C HIS A 174 12.65 0.14 9.35
N THR A 175 12.01 0.60 10.42
CA THR A 175 11.05 1.69 10.39
C THR A 175 11.72 3.02 10.04
N ALA A 176 12.83 3.35 10.69
CA ALA A 176 13.61 4.54 10.37
C ALA A 176 14.07 4.52 8.91
N TYR A 177 14.59 3.37 8.46
CA TYR A 177 15.03 3.20 7.07
C TYR A 177 13.88 3.38 6.08
N LEU A 178 12.67 2.87 6.39
CA LEU A 178 11.50 3.06 5.56
C LEU A 178 11.11 4.55 5.47
N LEU A 179 10.99 5.22 6.61
CA LEU A 179 10.60 6.63 6.67
C LEU A 179 11.61 7.55 5.98
N ASP A 180 12.91 7.21 6.00
CA ASP A 180 13.94 7.97 5.32
C ASP A 180 13.94 7.77 3.78
N ASN A 181 13.40 6.65 3.30
CA ASN A 181 13.51 6.28 1.88
C ASN A 181 12.19 6.32 1.12
N ILE A 182 11.04 6.25 1.78
CA ILE A 182 9.72 6.27 1.15
C ILE A 182 9.07 7.63 1.36
N LYS A 183 8.74 8.30 0.25
CA LYS A 183 8.02 9.57 0.30
C LYS A 183 6.54 9.33 0.56
N ILE A 184 6.07 9.73 1.75
CA ILE A 184 4.66 9.68 2.16
C ILE A 184 4.07 11.09 1.98
N ILE A 185 2.85 11.20 1.43
CA ILE A 185 2.25 12.49 1.05
C ILE A 185 1.20 12.94 2.05
N SER A 186 0.18 12.11 2.30
CA SER A 186 -1.03 12.56 3.02
C SER A 186 -1.10 12.04 4.43
N GLU A 187 -0.91 10.75 4.64
CA GLU A 187 -1.13 10.12 5.93
C GLU A 187 -0.04 9.14 6.32
N LEU A 188 0.37 9.19 7.58
CA LEU A 188 1.19 8.16 8.22
C LEU A 188 0.50 7.70 9.50
N THR A 189 0.22 6.41 9.57
CA THR A 189 -0.26 5.75 10.78
C THR A 189 0.77 4.72 11.26
N HIS A 190 1.17 4.81 12.53
CA HIS A 190 2.26 4.08 13.13
C HIS A 190 1.74 3.26 14.33
N TYR A 191 1.53 1.95 14.12
CA TYR A 191 1.10 0.98 15.15
C TYR A 191 2.26 0.10 15.62
N LEU A 192 3.43 0.72 15.90
CA LEU A 192 4.62 -0.02 16.30
C LEU A 192 4.94 0.21 17.77
N TYR A 193 5.57 -0.79 18.40
CA TYR A 193 6.16 -0.65 19.74
C TYR A 193 7.62 -0.26 19.59
N THR A 194 7.93 0.97 19.91
CA THR A 194 9.28 1.51 19.89
C THR A 194 9.79 1.57 21.32
N GLU A 195 10.78 0.75 21.64
CA GLU A 195 11.36 0.70 22.99
C GLU A 195 12.34 1.84 23.26
N ASN A 196 12.91 2.42 22.20
CA ASN A 196 13.97 3.42 22.32
C ASN A 196 13.42 4.84 22.20
N TYR A 197 13.69 5.66 23.23
CA TYR A 197 13.51 7.11 23.16
C TYR A 197 14.39 7.78 22.07
N ASP A 198 15.36 7.04 21.53
CA ASP A 198 16.30 7.50 20.50
C ASP A 198 15.91 7.03 19.08
N PHE A 199 14.63 6.83 18.81
CA PHE A 199 14.18 6.55 17.45
C PHE A 199 14.58 7.71 16.51
N ASP A 200 15.46 7.42 15.55
CA ASP A 200 16.07 8.42 14.65
C ASP A 200 15.33 8.58 13.31
N GLY A 201 14.25 7.84 13.10
CA GLY A 201 13.42 7.94 11.90
C GLY A 201 12.81 9.33 11.74
N LYS A 202 12.88 9.87 10.53
CA LYS A 202 12.35 11.20 10.21
C LYS A 202 10.88 11.10 9.83
N ILE A 203 10.02 11.64 10.70
CA ILE A 203 8.60 11.82 10.35
C ILE A 203 8.48 12.82 9.19
N PRO A 204 7.76 12.51 8.10
CA PRO A 204 7.55 13.44 7.00
C PRO A 204 6.87 14.74 7.47
N LYS A 205 7.41 15.90 7.06
CA LYS A 205 6.97 17.21 7.59
C LYS A 205 5.66 17.75 7.03
N ASN A 206 5.19 17.20 5.90
CA ASN A 206 4.05 17.77 5.15
C ASN A 206 2.83 16.82 5.14
N LEU A 207 2.70 15.98 6.16
CA LEU A 207 1.53 15.11 6.29
C LEU A 207 0.29 15.94 6.63
N GLN A 208 -0.86 15.53 6.08
CA GLN A 208 -2.18 16.01 6.48
C GLN A 208 -2.64 15.32 7.76
N HIS A 209 -2.35 14.01 7.86
CA HIS A 209 -2.72 13.20 9.01
C HIS A 209 -1.51 12.40 9.51
N LEU A 210 -1.28 12.45 10.80
CA LEU A 210 -0.30 11.63 11.51
C LEU A 210 -0.99 10.97 12.70
N CYS A 211 -0.91 9.66 12.78
CA CYS A 211 -1.42 8.90 13.92
C CYS A 211 -0.31 7.99 14.45
N ILE A 212 0.05 8.15 15.72
CA ILE A 212 1.08 7.34 16.38
C ILE A 212 0.45 6.68 17.60
N TYR A 213 0.42 5.36 17.57
CA TYR A 213 0.08 4.52 18.72
C TYR A 213 1.36 4.16 19.46
N ASN A 214 1.27 4.01 20.79
CA ASN A 214 2.43 3.75 21.65
C ASN A 214 3.51 4.84 21.56
N SER A 215 3.10 6.08 21.72
CA SER A 215 3.92 7.28 21.50
C SER A 215 4.91 7.63 22.64
N GLN A 216 5.20 6.73 23.56
CA GLN A 216 6.11 6.98 24.70
C GLN A 216 7.52 7.45 24.28
N TRP A 217 7.96 7.04 23.09
CA TRP A 217 9.24 7.44 22.49
C TRP A 217 9.18 8.79 21.75
N PHE A 218 7.97 9.26 21.44
CA PHE A 218 7.77 10.48 20.67
C PHE A 218 7.67 11.65 21.64
N GLY A 219 8.80 12.31 21.93
CA GLY A 219 8.82 13.50 22.76
C GLY A 219 8.04 14.64 22.11
N PHE A 220 7.24 15.36 22.88
CA PHE A 220 6.53 16.58 22.46
C PHE A 220 7.45 17.59 21.77
N GLU A 221 8.73 17.63 22.17
CA GLU A 221 9.77 18.50 21.59
C GLU A 221 9.99 18.26 20.08
N ARG A 222 9.71 17.07 19.58
CA ARG A 222 9.80 16.76 18.14
C ARG A 222 8.61 17.28 17.33
N LEU A 223 7.49 17.57 18.00
CA LEU A 223 6.30 18.19 17.42
C LEU A 223 6.33 19.72 17.49
N LEU A 224 7.04 20.28 18.46
CA LEU A 224 7.16 21.71 18.66
C LEU A 224 7.99 22.37 17.56
N ILE A 225 7.37 22.45 16.38
CA ILE A 225 7.75 23.42 15.37
C ILE A 225 6.68 24.51 15.42
N HIS A 226 6.88 25.48 16.34
CA HIS A 226 6.33 26.85 16.40
C HIS A 226 5.06 27.19 17.20
N ASP A 227 5.30 27.99 18.15
CA ASP A 227 4.94 29.37 18.55
C ASP A 227 3.55 29.68 19.13
N GLU A 228 2.46 29.00 18.83
CA GLU A 228 1.19 29.25 19.52
C GLU A 228 0.42 27.94 19.75
N THR A 229 0.29 27.56 21.00
CA THR A 229 -0.61 26.46 21.44
C THR A 229 -1.93 27.03 21.89
N LYS A 230 -3.04 26.53 21.35
CA LYS A 230 -4.39 26.82 21.80
C LYS A 230 -5.06 25.50 22.20
N GLU A 231 -5.37 25.36 23.48
CA GLU A 231 -6.18 24.24 23.95
C GLU A 231 -7.60 24.36 23.44
N ILE A 232 -8.05 23.32 22.72
CA ILE A 232 -9.44 23.17 22.30
C ILE A 232 -10.00 21.93 23.01
N SER A 233 -11.30 21.93 23.29
CA SER A 233 -12.02 20.84 23.92
C SER A 233 -11.75 19.51 23.18
N GLY A 234 -10.81 18.72 23.69
CA GLY A 234 -10.39 17.43 23.16
C GLY A 234 -9.11 17.41 22.30
N GLY A 235 -8.41 18.53 22.12
CA GLY A 235 -7.16 18.57 21.33
C GLY A 235 -6.36 19.84 21.58
N ILE A 236 -5.11 19.87 21.06
CA ILE A 236 -4.21 21.01 21.10
C ILE A 236 -4.02 21.48 19.67
N ASP A 237 -4.35 22.73 19.37
CA ASP A 237 -4.07 23.35 18.08
C ASP A 237 -2.71 24.04 18.11
N ILE A 238 -1.87 23.72 17.12
CA ILE A 238 -0.60 24.40 16.88
C ILE A 238 -0.67 25.10 15.54
N ARG A 239 -0.42 26.39 15.53
CA ARG A 239 -0.37 27.22 14.32
C ARG A 239 1.07 27.36 13.84
N LYS A 240 1.33 27.01 12.57
CA LYS A 240 2.63 27.25 11.93
C LYS A 240 2.75 28.71 11.48
N ILE A 241 3.98 29.18 11.32
CA ILE A 241 4.30 30.54 10.77
C ILE A 241 3.69 30.73 9.38
N ASP A 242 3.53 29.66 8.58
CA ASP A 242 2.90 29.69 7.25
C ASP A 242 1.36 29.79 7.29
N GLY A 243 0.77 29.91 8.48
CA GLY A 243 -0.66 30.06 8.71
C GLY A 243 -1.45 28.76 8.77
N LYS A 244 -0.82 27.60 8.56
CA LYS A 244 -1.51 26.31 8.71
C LYS A 244 -1.70 25.99 10.17
N THR A 245 -2.85 25.41 10.49
CA THR A 245 -3.20 24.94 11.83
C THR A 245 -3.11 23.41 11.85
N ALA A 246 -2.56 22.84 12.91
CA ALA A 246 -2.60 21.41 13.17
C ALA A 246 -3.31 21.16 14.49
N THR A 247 -4.30 20.27 14.49
CA THR A 247 -5.00 19.84 15.68
C THR A 247 -4.46 18.50 16.16
N PHE A 248 -4.06 18.42 17.43
CA PHE A 248 -3.57 17.21 18.07
C PHE A 248 -4.60 16.64 19.00
N PHE A 249 -4.86 15.35 18.86
CA PHE A 249 -5.69 14.59 19.78
C PHE A 249 -4.82 13.56 20.50
N VAL A 250 -4.80 13.61 21.83
CA VAL A 250 -4.08 12.65 22.65
C VAL A 250 -5.03 11.53 23.08
N HIS A 251 -4.61 10.29 22.84
CA HIS A 251 -5.28 9.08 23.26
C HIS A 251 -4.48 8.37 24.36
N TYR A 252 -5.09 7.41 25.06
CA TYR A 252 -4.43 6.69 26.18
C TYR A 252 -3.06 6.08 25.83
N THR A 253 -2.85 5.66 24.58
CA THR A 253 -1.63 4.98 24.12
C THR A 253 -0.96 5.65 22.93
N GLY A 254 -1.46 6.82 22.50
CA GLY A 254 -0.93 7.48 21.32
C GLY A 254 -1.51 8.86 21.09
N PHE A 255 -1.22 9.43 19.95
CA PHE A 255 -1.81 10.69 19.49
C PHE A 255 -2.11 10.65 18.00
N SER A 256 -3.00 11.52 17.56
CA SER A 256 -3.23 11.81 16.15
C SER A 256 -3.12 13.30 15.87
N MET A 257 -2.69 13.64 14.66
CA MET A 257 -2.57 15.02 14.19
C MET A 257 -3.29 15.17 12.86
N SER A 258 -4.07 16.23 12.73
CA SER A 258 -4.68 16.66 11.47
C SER A 258 -4.23 18.08 11.14
N VAL A 259 -3.80 18.33 9.91
CA VAL A 259 -3.38 19.65 9.44
C VAL A 259 -4.49 20.24 8.56
N HIS A 260 -4.89 21.49 8.85
CA HIS A 260 -5.96 22.21 8.15
C HIS A 260 -5.43 23.38 7.34
#